data_5c17646bbe966e72452e9865e1d14361
#
_entry.id   5c17646bbe966e72452e9865e1d14361
#
_cell.length_a   1.000
_cell.length_b   1.000
_cell.length_c   1.000
_cell.angle_alpha   90.00
_cell.angle_beta   90.00
_cell.angle_gamma   90.00
#
_symmetry.space_group_name_H-M   'P 1'
#
loop_
_entity.id
_entity.type
_entity.pdbx_description
1 polymer ?
#
loop_
_entity_poly.entity_id
_entity_poly.type
_entity_poly.pdbx_seq_one_letter_code
_entity_poly.pdbx_strand_id
1 'polypeptide(L)'
;MGLTSKNNYSYDYCLPDVTEVKSSSLELKKSKLDLVNALIQVESNGNDSCIGDRHLIIPSIGCLQIRPIMVREVNRILKLLGENQHYKNKDRYSREKSIEMFNIWKDYHHKNDSDEVIARCWNGGPKGWKRKSTLKYWSKVKKQLNKQLWIK
;
A
#
# COMPACT_ATOMS: atom_id res chain seq x y z
N MET A 1 28.76 -22.49 60.05
CA MET A 1 27.91 -23.32 59.14
C MET A 1 26.88 -22.46 58.53
N GLY A 2 27.05 -22.04 57.29
CA GLY A 2 26.14 -21.23 56.58
C GLY A 2 25.91 -21.80 55.19
N LEU A 3 24.66 -22.25 54.92
CA LEU A 3 24.26 -22.78 53.65
C LEU A 3 23.78 -21.62 52.75
N THR A 4 24.52 -21.36 51.69
CA THR A 4 24.13 -20.39 50.64
C THR A 4 23.18 -21.08 49.67
N SER A 5 21.92 -20.66 49.67
CA SER A 5 20.94 -21.03 48.65
C SER A 5 21.21 -20.21 47.37
N LYS A 6 21.56 -20.90 46.28
CA LYS A 6 21.63 -20.30 44.93
C LYS A 6 20.26 -20.41 44.30
N ASN A 7 19.57 -19.28 44.16
CA ASN A 7 18.37 -19.18 43.33
C ASN A 7 18.78 -19.14 41.85
N ASN A 8 18.59 -20.26 41.16
CA ASN A 8 18.63 -20.31 39.69
C ASN A 8 17.29 -19.85 39.15
N TYR A 9 17.19 -18.59 38.69
CA TYR A 9 16.09 -18.15 37.82
C TYR A 9 16.47 -18.55 36.41
N SER A 10 15.88 -19.62 35.88
CA SER A 10 15.87 -19.91 34.45
C SER A 10 14.79 -19.00 33.79
N TYR A 11 15.23 -18.04 33.04
CA TYR A 11 14.31 -17.30 32.13
C TYR A 11 14.07 -18.20 30.91
N ASP A 12 12.94 -18.89 30.89
CA ASP A 12 12.43 -19.53 29.69
C ASP A 12 11.99 -18.41 28.72
N TYR A 13 12.90 -18.06 27.81
CA TYR A 13 12.53 -17.27 26.64
C TYR A 13 11.73 -18.20 25.71
N CYS A 14 10.40 -18.18 25.82
CA CYS A 14 9.54 -18.70 24.78
C CYS A 14 9.77 -17.87 23.51
N LEU A 15 10.60 -18.41 22.61
CA LEU A 15 10.68 -17.86 21.25
C LEU A 15 9.32 -18.09 20.59
N PRO A 16 8.74 -17.06 19.94
CA PRO A 16 7.48 -17.23 19.21
C PRO A 16 7.67 -18.31 18.14
N ASP A 17 6.67 -19.18 18.00
CA ASP A 17 6.68 -20.28 17.05
C ASP A 17 6.89 -19.74 15.63
N VAL A 18 7.86 -20.28 14.92
CA VAL A 18 8.24 -19.86 13.55
C VAL A 18 7.05 -19.97 12.58
N THR A 19 6.07 -20.81 12.89
CA THR A 19 4.83 -20.98 12.13
C THR A 19 3.90 -19.77 12.28
N GLU A 20 3.80 -19.16 13.46
CA GLU A 20 2.99 -17.95 13.71
C GLU A 20 3.55 -16.73 12.98
N VAL A 21 4.88 -16.57 12.96
CA VAL A 21 5.54 -15.46 12.27
C VAL A 21 5.37 -15.56 10.74
N LYS A 22 5.42 -16.78 10.18
CA LYS A 22 5.16 -17.01 8.75
C LYS A 22 3.70 -16.75 8.36
N SER A 23 2.76 -17.15 9.21
CA SER A 23 1.32 -16.93 8.99
C SER A 23 1.00 -15.43 8.97
N SER A 24 1.46 -14.68 9.97
CA SER A 24 1.21 -13.23 10.04
C SER A 24 1.82 -12.45 8.86
N SER A 25 2.99 -12.85 8.39
CA SER A 25 3.65 -12.22 7.24
C SER A 25 2.94 -12.51 5.91
N LEU A 26 2.37 -13.70 5.76
CA LEU A 26 1.56 -14.09 4.60
C LEU A 26 0.21 -13.37 4.58
N GLU A 27 -0.45 -13.24 5.72
CA GLU A 27 -1.71 -12.48 5.84
C GLU A 27 -1.50 -10.99 5.57
N LEU A 28 -0.41 -10.41 6.05
CA LEU A 28 -0.06 -9.02 5.78
C LEU A 28 0.24 -8.77 4.30
N LYS A 29 0.95 -9.69 3.62
CA LYS A 29 1.17 -9.62 2.16
C LYS A 29 -0.13 -9.75 1.38
N LYS A 30 -1.04 -10.61 1.83
CA LYS A 30 -2.34 -10.81 1.21
C LYS A 30 -3.24 -9.57 1.35
N SER A 31 -3.33 -8.97 2.53
CA SER A 31 -4.12 -7.74 2.74
C SER A 31 -3.59 -6.57 1.90
N LYS A 32 -2.27 -6.44 1.75
CA LYS A 32 -1.65 -5.42 0.89
C LYS A 32 -2.01 -5.60 -0.60
N LEU A 33 -2.06 -6.84 -1.07
CA LEU A 33 -2.46 -7.14 -2.45
C LEU A 33 -3.94 -6.89 -2.68
N ASP A 34 -4.77 -7.15 -1.69
CA ASP A 34 -6.21 -6.94 -1.77
C ASP A 34 -6.55 -5.44 -1.91
N LEU A 35 -5.90 -4.55 -1.18
CA LEU A 35 -6.12 -3.10 -1.30
C LEU A 35 -5.73 -2.58 -2.69
N VAL A 36 -4.54 -2.91 -3.18
CA VAL A 36 -4.08 -2.41 -4.49
C VAL A 36 -4.97 -2.92 -5.63
N ASN A 37 -5.43 -4.17 -5.55
CA ASN A 37 -6.36 -4.73 -6.52
C ASN A 37 -7.73 -4.04 -6.48
N ALA A 38 -8.22 -3.70 -5.28
CA ALA A 38 -9.46 -2.94 -5.12
C ALA A 38 -9.34 -1.53 -5.73
N LEU A 39 -8.19 -0.85 -5.52
CA LEU A 39 -7.90 0.45 -6.12
C LEU A 39 -7.88 0.34 -7.66
N ILE A 40 -7.18 -0.65 -8.23
CA ILE A 40 -7.11 -0.89 -9.67
C ILE A 40 -8.52 -1.05 -10.27
N GLN A 41 -9.41 -1.79 -9.60
CA GLN A 41 -10.79 -1.96 -10.05
C GLN A 41 -11.57 -0.63 -10.04
N VAL A 42 -11.36 0.21 -9.02
CA VAL A 42 -12.07 1.50 -8.91
C VAL A 42 -11.52 2.54 -9.89
N GLU A 43 -10.20 2.57 -10.11
CA GLU A 43 -9.53 3.58 -10.94
C GLU A 43 -9.70 3.34 -12.44
N SER A 44 -9.60 2.09 -12.89
CA SER A 44 -9.52 1.77 -14.32
C SER A 44 -10.34 0.55 -14.75
N ASN A 45 -11.04 -0.10 -13.82
CA ASN A 45 -11.64 -1.41 -14.03
C ASN A 45 -10.63 -2.46 -14.54
N GLY A 46 -9.39 -2.37 -14.07
CA GLY A 46 -8.30 -3.27 -14.44
C GLY A 46 -7.61 -2.96 -15.77
N ASN A 47 -7.86 -1.82 -16.40
CA ASN A 47 -7.28 -1.46 -17.70
C ASN A 47 -5.94 -0.73 -17.55
N ASP A 48 -4.84 -1.34 -18.01
CA ASP A 48 -3.48 -0.78 -17.95
C ASP A 48 -3.26 0.38 -18.91
N SER A 49 -4.05 0.48 -19.97
CA SER A 49 -3.99 1.55 -20.97
C SER A 49 -5.02 2.67 -20.71
N CYS A 50 -5.67 2.66 -19.55
CA CYS A 50 -6.67 3.66 -19.21
C CYS A 50 -6.05 5.06 -19.12
N ILE A 51 -6.68 6.04 -19.77
CA ILE A 51 -6.31 7.46 -19.69
C ILE A 51 -7.51 8.19 -19.10
N GLY A 52 -7.35 8.65 -17.86
CA GLY A 52 -8.32 9.50 -17.16
C GLY A 52 -8.02 10.97 -17.35
N ASP A 53 -8.88 11.83 -16.79
CA ASP A 53 -8.67 13.29 -16.77
C ASP A 53 -8.26 13.88 -18.13
N ARG A 54 -8.85 13.40 -19.23
CA ARG A 54 -8.48 13.77 -20.61
C ARG A 54 -8.60 15.27 -20.92
N HIS A 55 -9.32 16.00 -20.07
CA HIS A 55 -9.44 17.47 -20.16
C HIS A 55 -8.19 18.18 -19.59
N LEU A 56 -7.31 17.46 -18.89
CA LEU A 56 -6.08 18.03 -18.35
C LEU A 56 -4.93 17.88 -19.35
N ILE A 57 -4.04 18.86 -19.38
CA ILE A 57 -2.81 18.84 -20.21
C ILE A 57 -1.96 17.61 -19.87
N ILE A 58 -1.99 17.18 -18.63
CA ILE A 58 -1.23 16.01 -18.15
C ILE A 58 -2.19 15.04 -17.44
N PRO A 59 -2.70 14.04 -18.19
CA PRO A 59 -3.71 13.12 -17.69
C PRO A 59 -3.16 12.11 -16.69
N SER A 60 -4.06 11.50 -15.92
CA SER A 60 -3.79 10.28 -15.18
C SER A 60 -3.75 9.08 -16.15
N ILE A 61 -2.88 8.11 -15.87
CA ILE A 61 -2.61 6.99 -16.80
C ILE A 61 -2.49 5.68 -16.03
N GLY A 62 -2.92 4.61 -16.71
CA GLY A 62 -2.69 3.23 -16.31
C GLY A 62 -3.70 2.68 -15.30
N CYS A 63 -3.45 1.48 -14.83
CA CYS A 63 -4.38 0.76 -13.95
C CYS A 63 -4.68 1.47 -12.63
N LEU A 64 -3.74 2.24 -12.10
CA LEU A 64 -3.85 3.02 -10.86
C LEU A 64 -4.06 4.52 -11.09
N GLN A 65 -4.30 4.95 -12.33
CA GLN A 65 -4.53 6.34 -12.71
C GLN A 65 -3.47 7.30 -12.16
N ILE A 66 -2.19 6.90 -12.27
CA ILE A 66 -1.06 7.63 -11.73
C ILE A 66 -0.84 8.93 -12.53
N ARG A 67 -0.68 10.04 -11.81
CA ARG A 67 -0.29 11.34 -12.37
C ARG A 67 1.22 11.54 -12.28
N PRO A 68 1.85 12.36 -13.16
CA PRO A 68 3.30 12.61 -13.13
C PRO A 68 3.82 13.15 -11.80
N ILE A 69 2.98 13.85 -11.03
CA ILE A 69 3.35 14.31 -9.70
C ILE A 69 3.67 13.14 -8.76
N MET A 70 2.92 12.03 -8.87
CA MET A 70 3.18 10.83 -8.09
C MET A 70 4.50 10.16 -8.51
N VAL A 71 4.81 10.11 -9.82
CA VAL A 71 6.10 9.59 -10.31
C VAL A 71 7.26 10.39 -9.72
N ARG A 72 7.15 11.73 -9.69
CA ARG A 72 8.17 12.60 -9.06
C ARG A 72 8.29 12.34 -7.56
N GLU A 73 7.17 12.16 -6.87
CA GLU A 73 7.17 11.87 -5.43
C GLU A 73 7.84 10.52 -5.12
N VAL A 74 7.53 9.46 -5.87
CA VAL A 74 8.18 8.15 -5.72
C VAL A 74 9.68 8.25 -5.97
N ASN A 75 10.11 8.96 -7.02
CA ASN A 75 11.54 9.16 -7.29
C ASN A 75 12.22 9.99 -6.18
N ARG A 76 11.53 10.96 -5.58
CA ARG A 76 12.02 11.70 -4.42
C ARG A 76 12.22 10.77 -3.21
N ILE A 77 11.26 9.88 -2.95
CA ILE A 77 11.35 8.88 -1.87
C ILE A 77 12.54 7.96 -2.09
N LEU A 78 12.68 7.39 -3.28
CA LEU A 78 13.79 6.50 -3.63
C LEU A 78 15.15 7.18 -3.41
N LYS A 79 15.28 8.43 -3.85
CA LYS A 79 16.51 9.22 -3.61
C LYS A 79 16.81 9.40 -2.11
N LEU A 80 15.79 9.64 -1.29
CA LEU A 80 15.97 9.79 0.17
C LEU A 80 16.37 8.47 0.84
N LEU A 81 15.92 7.33 0.28
CA LEU A 81 16.26 6.00 0.76
C LEU A 81 17.62 5.50 0.24
N GLY A 82 18.30 6.28 -0.62
CA GLY A 82 19.58 5.88 -1.23
C GLY A 82 19.43 4.83 -2.34
N GLU A 83 18.22 4.65 -2.88
CA GLU A 83 17.95 3.67 -3.94
C GLU A 83 18.31 4.23 -5.32
N ASN A 84 18.91 3.38 -6.16
CA ASN A 84 19.30 3.75 -7.53
C ASN A 84 18.16 3.62 -8.55
N GLN A 85 17.01 3.07 -8.14
CA GLN A 85 15.84 2.91 -9.01
C GLN A 85 15.22 4.26 -9.35
N HIS A 86 14.75 4.39 -10.62
CA HIS A 86 14.11 5.61 -11.10
C HIS A 86 12.97 5.28 -12.07
N TYR A 87 11.78 5.82 -11.83
CA TYR A 87 10.61 5.66 -12.71
C TYR A 87 10.47 6.82 -13.68
N LYS A 88 10.02 6.51 -14.91
CA LYS A 88 9.69 7.47 -15.97
C LYS A 88 8.18 7.60 -16.11
N ASN A 89 7.71 8.69 -16.71
CA ASN A 89 6.28 8.89 -16.94
C ASN A 89 5.61 7.76 -17.75
N LYS A 90 6.34 7.13 -18.69
CA LYS A 90 5.85 5.99 -19.46
C LYS A 90 5.63 4.71 -18.62
N ASP A 91 6.30 4.59 -17.48
CA ASP A 91 6.18 3.41 -16.61
C ASP A 91 4.79 3.28 -15.98
N ARG A 92 3.98 4.35 -16.01
CA ARG A 92 2.57 4.35 -15.56
C ARG A 92 1.67 3.44 -16.39
N TYR A 93 2.08 3.04 -17.60
CA TYR A 93 1.37 2.06 -18.43
C TYR A 93 1.66 0.61 -18.01
N SER A 94 2.72 0.36 -17.26
CA SER A 94 3.03 -0.96 -16.72
C SER A 94 2.28 -1.17 -15.40
N ARG A 95 1.46 -2.21 -15.32
CA ARG A 95 0.77 -2.63 -14.11
C ARG A 95 1.75 -2.89 -12.96
N GLU A 96 2.78 -3.67 -13.25
CA GLU A 96 3.81 -4.04 -12.29
C GLU A 96 4.48 -2.80 -11.69
N LYS A 97 5.00 -1.90 -12.54
CA LYS A 97 5.65 -0.68 -12.09
C LYS A 97 4.68 0.29 -11.39
N SER A 98 3.42 0.31 -11.78
CA SER A 98 2.39 1.10 -11.10
C SER A 98 2.14 0.59 -9.68
N ILE A 99 2.08 -0.72 -9.49
CA ILE A 99 1.95 -1.36 -8.18
C ILE A 99 3.21 -1.11 -7.32
N GLU A 100 4.41 -1.20 -7.89
CA GLU A 100 5.65 -0.87 -7.20
C GLU A 100 5.65 0.59 -6.71
N MET A 101 5.32 1.55 -7.59
CA MET A 101 5.22 2.97 -7.24
C MET A 101 4.20 3.22 -6.11
N PHE A 102 3.04 2.56 -6.17
CA PHE A 102 2.04 2.64 -5.10
C PHE A 102 2.59 2.12 -3.77
N ASN A 103 3.26 0.96 -3.78
CA ASN A 103 3.82 0.37 -2.56
C ASN A 103 4.92 1.24 -1.94
N ILE A 104 5.84 1.80 -2.75
CA ILE A 104 6.88 2.71 -2.29
C ILE A 104 6.26 3.94 -1.60
N TRP A 105 5.28 4.59 -2.27
CA TRP A 105 4.56 5.73 -1.70
C TRP A 105 3.82 5.36 -0.41
N LYS A 106 3.09 4.24 -0.42
CA LYS A 106 2.32 3.76 0.73
C LYS A 106 3.23 3.43 1.92
N ASP A 107 4.30 2.67 1.70
CA ASP A 107 5.19 2.23 2.78
C ASP A 107 5.98 3.41 3.38
N TYR A 108 6.22 4.47 2.61
CA TYR A 108 6.88 5.67 3.10
C TYR A 108 5.94 6.61 3.91
N HIS A 109 4.74 6.87 3.38
CA HIS A 109 3.82 7.86 3.98
C HIS A 109 2.76 7.26 4.89
N HIS A 110 2.41 5.97 4.71
CA HIS A 110 1.22 5.34 5.29
C HIS A 110 1.51 3.95 5.86
N LYS A 111 2.71 3.73 6.39
CA LYS A 111 3.18 2.41 6.83
C LYS A 111 2.23 1.71 7.82
N ASN A 112 1.61 2.48 8.72
CA ASN A 112 0.75 2.00 9.79
C ASN A 112 -0.70 2.50 9.67
N ASP A 113 -1.05 3.09 8.52
CA ASP A 113 -2.39 3.61 8.30
C ASP A 113 -3.36 2.50 7.86
N SER A 114 -4.65 2.71 8.13
CA SER A 114 -5.73 1.82 7.66
C SER A 114 -5.93 1.94 6.15
N ASP A 115 -6.52 0.91 5.54
CA ASP A 115 -6.87 0.90 4.12
C ASP A 115 -7.75 2.09 3.73
N GLU A 116 -8.63 2.55 4.62
CA GLU A 116 -9.45 3.75 4.40
C GLU A 116 -8.59 5.00 4.25
N VAL A 117 -7.65 5.23 5.18
CA VAL A 117 -6.76 6.38 5.14
C VAL A 117 -5.91 6.36 3.89
N ILE A 118 -5.31 5.21 3.55
CA ILE A 118 -4.48 5.02 2.37
C ILE A 118 -5.29 5.32 1.09
N ALA A 119 -6.45 4.69 0.92
CA ALA A 119 -7.29 4.88 -0.27
C ALA A 119 -7.76 6.34 -0.41
N ARG A 120 -8.16 6.98 0.69
CA ARG A 120 -8.62 8.37 0.67
C ARG A 120 -7.49 9.36 0.41
N CYS A 121 -6.26 9.07 0.88
CA CYS A 121 -5.08 9.86 0.55
C CYS A 121 -4.61 9.63 -0.89
N TRP A 122 -4.75 8.41 -1.42
CA TRP A 122 -4.48 8.14 -2.83
C TRP A 122 -5.33 9.00 -3.75
N ASN A 123 -6.64 9.05 -3.49
CA ASN A 123 -7.59 9.84 -4.29
C ASN A 123 -7.52 11.35 -4.04
N GLY A 124 -7.37 11.77 -2.78
CA GLY A 124 -7.52 13.17 -2.35
C GLY A 124 -6.22 13.89 -1.99
N GLY A 125 -5.06 13.23 -2.15
CA GLY A 125 -3.75 13.77 -1.74
C GLY A 125 -3.48 13.67 -0.23
N PRO A 126 -2.40 14.28 0.29
CA PRO A 126 -1.89 14.03 1.65
C PRO A 126 -2.90 14.25 2.79
N LYS A 127 -3.89 15.10 2.59
CA LYS A 127 -4.99 15.36 3.55
C LYS A 127 -6.32 14.77 3.08
N GLY A 128 -6.30 13.81 2.14
CA GLY A 128 -7.49 13.20 1.55
C GLY A 128 -8.40 12.55 2.59
N TRP A 129 -7.84 11.91 3.60
CA TRP A 129 -8.57 11.28 4.68
C TRP A 129 -9.45 12.25 5.51
N LYS A 130 -9.14 13.57 5.52
CA LYS A 130 -9.96 14.61 6.16
C LYS A 130 -11.09 15.13 5.28
N ARG A 131 -11.06 14.89 3.96
CA ARG A 131 -12.00 15.47 3.01
C ARG A 131 -13.27 14.62 2.89
N LYS A 132 -14.44 15.20 3.07
CA LYS A 132 -15.73 14.53 2.87
C LYS A 132 -15.90 14.00 1.43
N SER A 133 -15.34 14.70 0.44
CA SER A 133 -15.40 14.31 -0.97
C SER A 133 -14.79 12.94 -1.27
N THR A 134 -13.81 12.48 -0.48
CA THR A 134 -13.16 11.18 -0.65
C THR A 134 -13.94 10.00 -0.04
N LEU A 135 -14.99 10.26 0.74
CA LEU A 135 -15.82 9.20 1.33
C LEU A 135 -16.53 8.35 0.26
N LYS A 136 -17.02 8.99 -0.81
CA LYS A 136 -17.64 8.28 -1.94
C LYS A 136 -16.64 7.36 -2.64
N TYR A 137 -15.40 7.80 -2.77
CA TYR A 137 -14.31 6.99 -3.32
C TYR A 137 -14.02 5.77 -2.43
N TRP A 138 -13.86 6.00 -1.12
CA TRP A 138 -13.66 4.92 -0.15
C TRP A 138 -14.79 3.89 -0.18
N SER A 139 -16.05 4.32 -0.26
CA SER A 139 -17.20 3.41 -0.36
C SER A 139 -17.07 2.45 -1.55
N LYS A 140 -16.56 2.94 -2.72
CA LYS A 140 -16.31 2.09 -3.89
C LYS A 140 -15.20 1.08 -3.63
N VAL A 141 -14.07 1.53 -3.04
CA VAL A 141 -12.94 0.66 -2.71
C VAL A 141 -13.35 -0.42 -1.71
N LYS A 142 -14.04 -0.05 -0.64
CA LYS A 142 -14.55 -0.99 0.36
C LYS A 142 -15.46 -2.07 -0.25
N LYS A 143 -16.31 -1.68 -1.22
CA LYS A 143 -17.15 -2.64 -1.95
C LYS A 143 -16.32 -3.65 -2.76
N GLN A 144 -15.20 -3.24 -3.35
CA GLN A 144 -14.30 -4.17 -4.06
C GLN A 144 -13.56 -5.09 -3.10
N LEU A 145 -13.06 -4.57 -1.97
CA LEU A 145 -12.44 -5.39 -0.91
C LEU A 145 -13.39 -6.49 -0.42
N ASN A 146 -14.65 -6.14 -0.16
CA ASN A 146 -15.65 -7.10 0.29
C ASN A 146 -15.94 -8.18 -0.77
N LYS A 147 -15.98 -7.83 -2.08
CA LYS A 147 -16.17 -8.83 -3.15
C LYS A 147 -15.05 -9.85 -3.19
N GLN A 148 -13.80 -9.45 -2.93
CA GLN A 148 -12.65 -10.36 -2.94
C GLN A 148 -12.71 -11.40 -1.81
N LEU A 149 -13.43 -11.13 -0.73
CA LEU A 149 -13.64 -12.07 0.37
C LEU A 149 -14.62 -13.21 0.03
N TRP A 150 -15.51 -13.01 -0.96
CA TRP A 150 -16.55 -13.99 -1.33
C TRP A 150 -16.18 -14.89 -2.50
N ILE A 151 -15.00 -14.70 -3.12
CA ILE A 151 -14.54 -15.49 -4.28
C ILE A 151 -13.65 -16.67 -3.84
N LYS A 152 -13.60 -16.93 -2.53
CA LYS A 152 -12.80 -18.05 -1.93
C LYS A 152 -13.75 -19.20 -1.57
#